data_fc825a4f55df7a84a8cec26db0ef564d
#
_entry.id   fc825a4f55df7a84a8cec26db0ef564d
#
_cell.length_a   1.000
_cell.length_b   1.000
_cell.length_c   1.000
_cell.angle_alpha   90.00
_cell.angle_beta   90.00
_cell.angle_gamma   90.00
#
_symmetry.space_group_name_H-M   'P 1'
#
loop_
_entity.id
_entity.type
_entity.pdbx_description
1 polymer ?
#
loop_
_entity_poly.entity_id
_entity_poly.type
_entity_poly.pdbx_seq_one_letter_code
_entity_poly.pdbx_strand_id
1 'polypeptide(L)'
;MSDILGVVRARVREHFVRNGITAEPDTASVTFLGADRIDVMRFAGPGDVAVHYVSLGCSRYPMVDPTEMVADPVQGPRAEVVVALRGPSPAGLSRSVAVVAAAPAVEGLVLAPDALVDLEMPLWEGAPFTAFLLGRSDIEDVVLPDPLSPVVVLSAVPITATEAAWVRLKGAEAMREAWVQDGVDPTDPRRRAASPS
;
A
#
# COMPACT_ATOMS: atom_id res chain seq x y z
N MET A 1 -22.22 5.39 14.79
CA MET A 1 -21.45 5.00 13.58
C MET A 1 -19.97 5.18 13.92
N SER A 2 -19.20 4.10 13.94
CA SER A 2 -17.79 4.18 14.29
C SER A 2 -17.03 4.92 13.19
N ASP A 3 -16.27 5.95 13.57
CA ASP A 3 -15.37 6.64 12.63
C ASP A 3 -14.11 5.79 12.39
N ILE A 4 -14.25 4.78 11.54
CA ILE A 4 -13.19 3.83 11.20
C ILE A 4 -11.95 4.57 10.70
N LEU A 5 -12.13 5.51 9.79
CA LEU A 5 -11.00 6.23 9.20
C LEU A 5 -10.30 7.13 10.21
N GLY A 6 -11.04 7.72 11.16
CA GLY A 6 -10.44 8.48 12.26
C GLY A 6 -9.57 7.60 13.16
N VAL A 7 -10.04 6.39 13.49
CA VAL A 7 -9.27 5.42 14.27
C VAL A 7 -8.00 4.99 13.52
N VAL A 8 -8.12 4.65 12.24
CA VAL A 8 -6.97 4.26 11.40
C VAL A 8 -5.96 5.39 11.31
N ARG A 9 -6.42 6.61 11.00
CA ARG A 9 -5.56 7.81 10.93
C ARG A 9 -4.76 8.01 12.23
N ALA A 10 -5.44 7.93 13.37
CA ALA A 10 -4.82 8.13 14.67
C ALA A 10 -3.75 7.08 14.98
N ARG A 11 -4.02 5.81 14.69
CA ARG A 11 -3.08 4.70 14.92
C ARG A 11 -1.87 4.76 14.01
N VAL A 12 -2.08 5.03 12.72
CA VAL A 12 -0.98 5.20 11.76
C VAL A 12 -0.09 6.37 12.18
N ARG A 13 -0.68 7.50 12.55
CA ARG A 13 0.07 8.65 13.04
C ARG A 13 0.87 8.31 14.29
N GLU A 14 0.29 7.63 15.26
CA GLU A 14 0.97 7.18 16.49
C GLU A 14 2.18 6.30 16.17
N HIS A 15 2.06 5.38 15.21
CA HIS A 15 3.17 4.56 14.74
C HIS A 15 4.35 5.43 14.26
N PHE A 16 4.10 6.41 13.39
CA PHE A 16 5.16 7.27 12.87
C PHE A 16 5.76 8.18 13.93
N VAL A 17 4.96 8.70 14.85
CA VAL A 17 5.47 9.50 15.99
C VAL A 17 6.41 8.67 16.87
N ARG A 18 6.05 7.43 17.18
CA ARG A 18 6.92 6.50 17.93
C ARG A 18 8.23 6.19 17.20
N ASN A 19 8.23 6.27 15.87
CA ASN A 19 9.41 6.05 15.03
C ASN A 19 10.13 7.36 14.63
N GLY A 20 9.87 8.46 15.33
CA GLY A 20 10.61 9.71 15.17
C GLY A 20 10.09 10.64 14.06
N ILE A 21 8.98 10.30 13.40
CA ILE A 21 8.33 11.17 12.41
C ILE A 21 7.16 11.88 13.10
N THR A 22 7.43 13.07 13.64
CA THR A 22 6.49 13.83 14.48
C THR A 22 5.72 14.90 13.72
N ALA A 23 6.16 15.26 12.51
CA ALA A 23 5.48 16.24 11.68
C ALA A 23 4.09 15.74 11.25
N GLU A 24 3.14 16.68 11.15
CA GLU A 24 1.83 16.35 10.56
C GLU A 24 2.00 15.92 9.12
N PRO A 25 1.33 14.84 8.68
CA PRO A 25 1.38 14.41 7.30
C PRO A 25 0.66 15.38 6.37
N ASP A 26 1.26 15.66 5.24
CA ASP A 26 0.52 16.23 4.12
C ASP A 26 -0.46 15.19 3.59
N THR A 27 -1.63 15.63 3.12
CA THR A 27 -2.65 14.71 2.61
C THR A 27 -3.06 15.12 1.20
N ALA A 28 -2.94 14.19 0.25
CA ALA A 28 -3.53 14.29 -1.07
C ALA A 28 -4.83 13.48 -1.12
N SER A 29 -5.83 13.98 -1.82
CA SER A 29 -7.13 13.30 -1.96
C SER A 29 -7.40 12.97 -3.42
N VAL A 30 -7.80 11.74 -3.68
CA VAL A 30 -8.15 11.25 -5.01
C VAL A 30 -9.58 10.70 -5.00
N THR A 31 -10.39 11.14 -5.94
CA THR A 31 -11.77 10.67 -6.11
C THR A 31 -11.88 9.85 -7.39
N PHE A 32 -12.50 8.70 -7.30
CA PHE A 32 -12.78 7.81 -8.42
C PHE A 32 -14.27 7.81 -8.73
N LEU A 33 -14.62 7.65 -10.00
CA LEU A 33 -16.01 7.55 -10.41
C LEU A 33 -16.65 6.27 -9.81
N GLY A 34 -17.72 6.45 -9.06
CA GLY A 34 -18.45 5.34 -8.44
C GLY A 34 -17.82 4.75 -7.17
N ALA A 35 -16.76 5.38 -6.65
CA ALA A 35 -16.12 4.95 -5.41
C ALA A 35 -15.94 6.15 -4.45
N ASP A 36 -15.77 5.83 -3.17
CA ASP A 36 -15.46 6.83 -2.15
C ASP A 36 -14.05 7.39 -2.34
N ARG A 37 -13.86 8.62 -1.87
CA ARG A 37 -12.55 9.28 -1.88
C ARG A 37 -11.51 8.48 -1.09
N ILE A 38 -10.32 8.38 -1.66
CA ILE A 38 -9.12 7.87 -1.00
C ILE A 38 -8.20 9.05 -0.68
N ASP A 39 -7.81 9.18 0.55
CA ASP A 39 -6.75 10.08 0.97
C ASP A 39 -5.42 9.33 0.98
N VAL A 40 -4.33 10.03 0.71
CA VAL A 40 -2.96 9.53 0.83
C VAL A 40 -2.19 10.46 1.74
N MET A 41 -1.82 9.96 2.90
CA MET A 41 -1.06 10.69 3.92
C MET A 41 0.43 10.48 3.67
N ARG A 42 1.19 11.59 3.60
CA ARG A 42 2.62 11.59 3.39
C ARG A 42 3.33 11.91 4.69
N PHE A 43 4.04 10.93 5.25
CA PHE A 43 4.86 11.06 6.46
C PHE A 43 6.33 11.22 6.08
N ALA A 44 6.89 12.39 6.30
CA ALA A 44 8.29 12.71 6.04
C ALA A 44 9.02 13.00 7.35
N GLY A 45 10.10 12.27 7.60
CA GLY A 45 11.01 12.50 8.72
C GLY A 45 12.16 13.44 8.38
N PRO A 46 12.98 13.79 9.37
CA PRO A 46 14.19 14.57 9.16
C PRO A 46 15.29 13.74 8.48
N GLY A 47 16.13 14.40 7.69
CA GLY A 47 17.28 13.75 7.04
C GLY A 47 16.91 12.87 5.85
N ASP A 48 17.73 11.85 5.59
CA ASP A 48 17.57 10.92 4.47
C ASP A 48 16.75 9.66 4.84
N VAL A 49 15.69 9.87 5.63
CA VAL A 49 14.76 8.80 5.99
C VAL A 49 13.74 8.62 4.87
N ALA A 50 13.32 7.38 4.64
CA ALA A 50 12.27 7.11 3.66
C ALA A 50 10.98 7.89 3.99
N VAL A 51 10.35 8.43 2.96
CA VAL A 51 9.05 9.05 3.04
C VAL A 51 7.99 7.96 2.86
N HIS A 52 6.98 7.96 3.74
CA HIS A 52 5.93 6.96 3.73
C HIS A 52 4.62 7.57 3.23
N TYR A 53 4.00 6.89 2.27
CA TYR A 53 2.72 7.27 1.67
C TYR A 53 1.70 6.23 2.08
N VAL A 54 0.77 6.61 2.94
CA VAL A 54 -0.22 5.70 3.52
C VAL A 54 -1.61 6.05 3.01
N SER A 55 -2.29 5.08 2.42
CA SER A 55 -3.69 5.27 2.02
C SER A 55 -4.61 5.38 3.23
N LEU A 56 -5.72 6.06 3.05
CA LEU A 56 -6.79 6.17 4.02
C LEU A 56 -8.14 6.24 3.29
N GLY A 57 -8.88 5.16 3.35
CA GLY A 57 -10.18 5.07 2.67
C GLY A 57 -10.56 3.66 2.25
N CYS A 58 -9.61 2.80 1.91
CA CYS A 58 -9.86 1.40 1.58
C CYS A 58 -10.51 0.65 2.74
N SER A 59 -10.07 0.91 3.95
CA SER A 59 -10.56 0.27 5.19
C SER A 59 -11.96 0.69 5.61
N ARG A 60 -12.59 1.64 4.93
CA ARG A 60 -13.96 2.09 5.22
C ARG A 60 -14.94 0.95 5.22
N TYR A 61 -14.80 0.04 4.26
CA TYR A 61 -15.61 -1.16 4.10
C TYR A 61 -14.72 -2.41 4.09
N PRO A 62 -15.25 -3.58 4.48
CA PRO A 62 -14.52 -4.82 4.26
C PRO A 62 -14.38 -5.11 2.76
N MET A 63 -13.24 -5.65 2.38
CA MET A 63 -13.04 -6.13 1.01
C MET A 63 -13.86 -7.41 0.79
N VAL A 64 -14.43 -7.55 -0.39
CA VAL A 64 -15.28 -8.69 -0.75
C VAL A 64 -14.60 -9.46 -1.87
N ASP A 65 -14.40 -10.75 -1.66
CA ASP A 65 -14.01 -11.65 -2.74
C ASP A 65 -15.24 -11.89 -3.64
N PRO A 66 -15.17 -11.54 -4.93
CA PRO A 66 -16.30 -11.71 -5.84
C PRO A 66 -16.68 -13.18 -6.07
N THR A 67 -15.85 -14.14 -5.64
CA THR A 67 -16.14 -15.58 -5.67
C THR A 67 -16.92 -16.06 -4.45
N GLU A 68 -17.01 -15.27 -3.39
CA GLU A 68 -17.79 -15.60 -2.21
C GLU A 68 -19.28 -15.37 -2.47
N MET A 69 -20.09 -16.38 -2.14
CA MET A 69 -21.54 -16.33 -2.34
C MET A 69 -22.27 -15.39 -1.38
N VAL A 70 -21.65 -15.09 -0.23
CA VAL A 70 -22.20 -14.21 0.81
C VAL A 70 -21.10 -13.30 1.32
N ALA A 71 -21.21 -12.01 1.01
CA ALA A 71 -20.33 -11.00 1.58
C ALA A 71 -20.80 -10.63 3.01
N ASP A 72 -19.90 -10.65 3.98
CA ASP A 72 -20.17 -10.10 5.29
C ASP A 72 -19.86 -8.58 5.28
N PRO A 73 -20.86 -7.71 5.41
CA PRO A 73 -20.64 -6.27 5.37
C PRO A 73 -19.97 -5.72 6.63
N VAL A 74 -19.80 -6.54 7.66
CA VAL A 74 -19.28 -6.16 8.98
C VAL A 74 -17.93 -6.80 9.27
N GLN A 75 -17.86 -8.13 9.12
CA GLN A 75 -16.71 -8.96 9.47
C GLN A 75 -16.01 -9.47 8.19
N GLY A 76 -15.40 -8.60 7.45
CA GLY A 76 -14.58 -8.97 6.32
C GLY A 76 -13.19 -8.36 6.43
N PRO A 77 -12.23 -8.80 5.61
CA PRO A 77 -10.88 -8.28 5.61
C PRO A 77 -10.87 -6.79 5.29
N ARG A 78 -10.07 -6.01 6.05
CA ARG A 78 -9.88 -4.57 5.83
C ARG A 78 -8.40 -4.28 5.69
N ALA A 79 -8.05 -3.41 4.78
CA ALA A 79 -6.65 -3.04 4.55
C ALA A 79 -6.50 -1.56 4.22
N GLU A 80 -5.31 -1.06 4.47
CA GLU A 80 -4.71 0.11 3.85
C GLU A 80 -3.33 -0.28 3.31
N VAL A 81 -2.74 0.55 2.48
CA VAL A 81 -1.41 0.30 1.90
C VAL A 81 -0.43 1.41 2.26
N VAL A 82 0.84 1.04 2.43
CA VAL A 82 1.95 1.97 2.65
C VAL A 82 3.05 1.75 1.64
N VAL A 83 3.51 2.82 1.01
CA VAL A 83 4.68 2.84 0.14
C VAL A 83 5.77 3.66 0.82
N ALA A 84 6.99 3.12 0.89
CA ALA A 84 8.15 3.81 1.43
C ALA A 84 9.16 4.11 0.31
N LEU A 85 9.52 5.37 0.12
CA LEU A 85 10.53 5.79 -0.84
C LEU A 85 11.47 6.83 -0.25
N ARG A 86 12.75 6.73 -0.59
CA ARG A 86 13.75 7.76 -0.29
C ARG A 86 13.70 8.90 -1.30
N GLY A 87 14.18 10.04 -0.87
CA GLY A 87 14.33 11.23 -1.71
C GLY A 87 13.03 12.04 -1.86
N PRO A 88 13.00 12.96 -2.82
CA PRO A 88 11.86 13.84 -3.04
C PRO A 88 10.65 13.06 -3.53
N SER A 89 9.46 13.56 -3.19
CA SER A 89 8.19 12.96 -3.61
C SER A 89 8.03 12.98 -5.13
N PRO A 90 7.94 11.81 -5.77
CA PRO A 90 7.76 11.78 -7.22
C PRO A 90 6.32 12.18 -7.61
N ALA A 91 6.21 12.92 -8.72
CA ALA A 91 4.91 13.33 -9.23
C ALA A 91 4.08 12.11 -9.69
N GLY A 92 2.86 11.99 -9.20
CA GLY A 92 1.94 10.92 -9.55
C GLY A 92 1.90 9.73 -8.59
N LEU A 93 2.86 9.60 -7.65
CA LEU A 93 2.90 8.47 -6.72
C LEU A 93 1.63 8.39 -5.85
N SER A 94 1.18 9.49 -5.27
CA SER A 94 -0.03 9.51 -4.44
C SER A 94 -1.26 9.00 -5.21
N ARG A 95 -1.37 9.33 -6.50
CA ARG A 95 -2.43 8.79 -7.36
C ARG A 95 -2.32 7.27 -7.49
N SER A 96 -1.14 6.73 -7.72
CA SER A 96 -0.93 5.28 -7.83
C SER A 96 -1.23 4.54 -6.53
N VAL A 97 -0.86 5.10 -5.38
CA VAL A 97 -1.23 4.57 -4.06
C VAL A 97 -2.75 4.55 -3.89
N ALA A 98 -3.43 5.64 -4.27
CA ALA A 98 -4.89 5.71 -4.21
C ALA A 98 -5.57 4.71 -5.15
N VAL A 99 -5.01 4.47 -6.35
CA VAL A 99 -5.53 3.45 -7.30
C VAL A 99 -5.50 2.06 -6.65
N VAL A 100 -4.38 1.68 -6.02
CA VAL A 100 -4.29 0.39 -5.30
C VAL A 100 -5.32 0.32 -4.18
N ALA A 101 -5.44 1.36 -3.37
CA ALA A 101 -6.39 1.41 -2.27
C ALA A 101 -7.86 1.39 -2.73
N ALA A 102 -8.15 1.88 -3.93
CA ALA A 102 -9.48 1.84 -4.52
C ALA A 102 -9.80 0.51 -5.23
N ALA A 103 -8.80 -0.31 -5.55
CA ALA A 103 -8.98 -1.55 -6.29
C ALA A 103 -10.03 -2.51 -5.70
N PRO A 104 -10.17 -2.67 -4.38
CA PRO A 104 -11.25 -3.47 -3.83
C PRO A 104 -12.64 -2.97 -4.18
N ALA A 105 -12.85 -1.65 -4.13
CA ALA A 105 -14.15 -1.04 -4.44
C ALA A 105 -14.44 -0.99 -5.94
N VAL A 106 -13.42 -0.77 -6.77
CA VAL A 106 -13.56 -0.57 -8.22
C VAL A 106 -13.51 -1.89 -9.00
N GLU A 107 -12.62 -2.81 -8.60
CA GLU A 107 -12.31 -4.04 -9.34
C GLU A 107 -12.65 -5.31 -8.56
N GLY A 108 -13.07 -5.21 -7.30
CA GLY A 108 -13.32 -6.37 -6.44
C GLY A 108 -12.08 -7.15 -6.05
N LEU A 109 -10.91 -6.51 -6.09
CA LEU A 109 -9.66 -7.12 -5.63
C LEU A 109 -9.63 -7.22 -4.11
N VAL A 110 -9.12 -8.33 -3.58
CA VAL A 110 -8.80 -8.45 -2.15
C VAL A 110 -7.31 -8.21 -1.97
N LEU A 111 -6.96 -7.13 -1.28
CA LEU A 111 -5.58 -6.81 -0.96
C LEU A 111 -5.12 -7.71 0.20
N ALA A 112 -4.06 -8.46 -0.02
CA ALA A 112 -3.48 -9.38 0.94
C ALA A 112 -1.96 -9.44 0.76
N PRO A 113 -1.20 -9.94 1.76
CA PRO A 113 0.22 -10.23 1.56
C PRO A 113 0.43 -11.11 0.34
N ASP A 114 1.51 -10.86 -0.39
CA ASP A 114 1.92 -11.55 -1.62
C ASP A 114 1.07 -11.25 -2.88
N ALA A 115 0.03 -10.43 -2.76
CA ALA A 115 -0.73 -9.97 -3.91
C ALA A 115 0.12 -9.06 -4.80
N LEU A 116 -0.03 -9.26 -6.11
CA LEU A 116 0.56 -8.42 -7.15
C LEU A 116 -0.54 -7.51 -7.70
N VAL A 117 -0.33 -6.20 -7.61
CA VAL A 117 -1.23 -5.20 -8.19
C VAL A 117 -0.51 -4.48 -9.31
N ASP A 118 -0.81 -4.86 -10.54
CA ASP A 118 -0.17 -4.31 -11.74
C ASP A 118 -1.05 -3.18 -12.31
N LEU A 119 -0.52 -1.96 -12.34
CA LEU A 119 -1.21 -0.80 -12.89
C LEU A 119 -1.02 -0.68 -14.40
N GLU A 120 -0.08 -1.46 -14.97
CA GLU A 120 0.26 -1.45 -16.40
C GLU A 120 0.69 -0.06 -16.94
N MET A 121 1.07 0.83 -16.04
CA MET A 121 1.54 2.18 -16.32
C MET A 121 2.60 2.59 -15.28
N PRO A 122 3.47 3.55 -15.59
CA PRO A 122 4.44 4.04 -14.62
C PRO A 122 3.77 4.51 -13.33
N LEU A 123 4.28 4.08 -12.18
CA LEU A 123 3.71 4.41 -10.86
C LEU A 123 3.85 5.89 -10.50
N TRP A 124 4.79 6.58 -11.14
CA TRP A 124 4.99 8.03 -11.10
C TRP A 124 5.67 8.47 -12.39
N GLU A 125 5.76 9.75 -12.60
CA GLU A 125 6.37 10.31 -13.81
C GLU A 125 7.83 9.84 -13.97
N GLY A 126 8.11 9.14 -15.07
CA GLY A 126 9.44 8.60 -15.36
C GLY A 126 9.84 7.35 -14.59
N ALA A 127 8.91 6.73 -13.83
CA ALA A 127 9.21 5.52 -13.08
C ALA A 127 9.48 4.30 -13.98
N PRO A 128 10.48 3.47 -13.66
CA PRO A 128 10.64 2.17 -14.31
C PRO A 128 9.69 1.11 -13.72
N PHE A 129 8.96 1.44 -12.67
CA PHE A 129 8.07 0.56 -11.93
C PHE A 129 6.64 0.73 -12.43
N THR A 130 5.92 -0.37 -12.59
CA THR A 130 4.55 -0.39 -13.13
C THR A 130 3.57 -1.15 -12.24
N ALA A 131 4.07 -1.84 -11.23
CA ALA A 131 3.27 -2.66 -10.34
C ALA A 131 3.74 -2.53 -8.88
N PHE A 132 2.90 -2.99 -7.96
CA PHE A 132 3.24 -3.14 -6.55
C PHE A 132 3.16 -4.60 -6.14
N LEU A 133 4.15 -5.06 -5.39
CA LEU A 133 4.10 -6.31 -4.65
C LEU A 133 3.72 -6.01 -3.21
N LEU A 134 2.59 -6.56 -2.75
CA LEU A 134 2.11 -6.36 -1.40
C LEU A 134 2.78 -7.35 -0.43
N GLY A 135 2.97 -6.88 0.78
CA GLY A 135 3.52 -7.68 1.86
C GLY A 135 3.08 -7.16 3.22
N ARG A 136 3.60 -7.75 4.27
CA ARG A 136 3.39 -7.22 5.63
C ARG A 136 4.21 -5.94 5.81
N SER A 137 3.65 -4.98 6.54
CA SER A 137 4.39 -3.80 6.99
C SER A 137 4.78 -3.94 8.46
N ASP A 138 5.56 -3.00 8.95
CA ASP A 138 5.89 -2.85 10.37
C ASP A 138 4.84 -2.04 11.14
N ILE A 139 3.81 -1.56 10.45
CA ILE A 139 2.66 -0.90 11.09
C ILE A 139 1.75 -1.97 11.66
N GLU A 140 1.51 -1.91 12.97
CA GLU A 140 0.63 -2.85 13.66
C GLU A 140 -0.81 -2.78 13.14
N ASP A 141 -1.50 -3.91 13.14
CA ASP A 141 -2.92 -3.97 12.77
C ASP A 141 -3.74 -3.02 13.64
N VAL A 142 -4.62 -2.27 13.00
CA VAL A 142 -5.49 -1.32 13.68
C VAL A 142 -6.73 -2.04 14.20
N VAL A 143 -6.79 -2.23 15.50
CA VAL A 143 -7.95 -2.83 16.15
C VAL A 143 -9.13 -1.87 16.09
N LEU A 144 -10.25 -2.36 15.59
CA LEU A 144 -11.53 -1.64 15.55
C LEU A 144 -12.47 -2.16 16.65
N PRO A 145 -13.50 -1.39 17.02
CA PRO A 145 -14.52 -1.87 17.96
C PRO A 145 -15.27 -3.08 17.43
N ASP A 146 -15.56 -4.05 18.30
CA ASP A 146 -16.43 -5.18 17.96
C ASP A 146 -17.75 -4.72 17.34
N PRO A 147 -18.27 -5.43 16.32
CA PRO A 147 -17.82 -6.68 15.71
C PRO A 147 -16.89 -6.52 14.48
N LEU A 148 -16.31 -5.34 14.27
CA LEU A 148 -15.52 -5.04 13.08
C LEU A 148 -14.17 -5.77 13.07
N SER A 149 -13.78 -6.32 11.93
CA SER A 149 -12.44 -6.88 11.75
C SER A 149 -11.36 -5.80 11.80
N PRO A 150 -10.15 -6.11 12.28
CA PRO A 150 -9.04 -5.16 12.30
C PRO A 150 -8.63 -4.74 10.90
N VAL A 151 -7.97 -3.58 10.78
CA VAL A 151 -7.38 -3.10 9.55
C VAL A 151 -5.91 -3.49 9.49
N VAL A 152 -5.53 -4.21 8.46
CA VAL A 152 -4.13 -4.54 8.17
C VAL A 152 -3.53 -3.45 7.29
N VAL A 153 -2.36 -2.93 7.65
CA VAL A 153 -1.62 -2.01 6.77
C VAL A 153 -0.57 -2.80 6.00
N LEU A 154 -0.76 -2.90 4.70
CA LEU A 154 0.10 -3.68 3.82
C LEU A 154 1.21 -2.82 3.23
N SER A 155 2.44 -3.32 3.23
CA SER A 155 3.54 -2.75 2.47
C SER A 155 3.28 -2.95 0.97
N ALA A 156 3.45 -1.90 0.17
CA ALA A 156 3.36 -1.96 -1.28
C ALA A 156 4.71 -1.56 -1.88
N VAL A 157 5.47 -2.52 -2.36
CA VAL A 157 6.80 -2.31 -2.93
C VAL A 157 6.70 -2.11 -4.44
N PRO A 158 7.19 -0.96 -4.98
CA PRO A 158 7.24 -0.74 -6.42
C PRO A 158 8.13 -1.77 -7.11
N ILE A 159 7.63 -2.40 -8.17
CA ILE A 159 8.35 -3.38 -8.98
C ILE A 159 8.25 -3.08 -10.47
N THR A 160 9.25 -3.53 -11.21
CA THR A 160 9.28 -3.40 -12.67
C THR A 160 8.38 -4.44 -13.33
N ALA A 161 8.05 -4.24 -14.62
CA ALA A 161 7.28 -5.23 -15.39
C ALA A 161 7.97 -6.59 -15.46
N THR A 162 9.31 -6.63 -15.52
CA THR A 162 10.10 -7.86 -15.50
C THR A 162 9.97 -8.57 -14.16
N GLU A 163 10.08 -7.84 -13.05
CA GLU A 163 9.86 -8.39 -11.71
C GLU A 163 8.43 -8.88 -11.52
N ALA A 164 7.44 -8.17 -12.03
CA ALA A 164 6.04 -8.61 -12.00
C ALA A 164 5.84 -9.93 -12.75
N ALA A 165 6.46 -10.09 -13.93
CA ALA A 165 6.44 -11.35 -14.66
C ALA A 165 7.09 -12.48 -13.86
N TRP A 166 8.20 -12.20 -13.18
CA TRP A 166 8.87 -13.16 -12.31
C TRP A 166 7.98 -13.59 -11.12
N VAL A 167 7.31 -12.64 -10.47
CA VAL A 167 6.37 -12.94 -9.38
C VAL A 167 5.25 -13.88 -9.85
N ARG A 168 4.73 -13.66 -11.06
CA ARG A 168 3.69 -14.56 -11.65
C ARG A 168 4.21 -15.98 -11.89
N LEU A 169 5.48 -16.12 -12.23
CA LEU A 169 6.10 -17.41 -12.53
C LEU A 169 6.58 -18.17 -11.29
N LYS A 170 7.18 -17.46 -10.34
CA LYS A 170 7.93 -18.05 -9.21
C LYS A 170 7.36 -17.69 -7.85
N GLY A 171 6.45 -16.73 -7.78
CA GLY A 171 5.84 -16.26 -6.53
C GLY A 171 6.58 -15.11 -5.87
N ALA A 172 5.91 -14.52 -4.88
CA ALA A 172 6.38 -13.34 -4.17
C ALA A 172 7.64 -13.60 -3.33
N GLU A 173 7.73 -14.77 -2.68
CA GLU A 173 8.87 -15.12 -1.83
C GLU A 173 10.16 -15.22 -2.65
N ALA A 174 10.12 -15.87 -3.80
CA ALA A 174 11.26 -15.96 -4.70
C ALA A 174 11.76 -14.57 -5.15
N MET A 175 10.83 -13.61 -5.31
CA MET A 175 11.21 -12.23 -5.63
C MET A 175 11.89 -11.54 -4.46
N ARG A 176 11.41 -11.73 -3.24
CA ARG A 176 12.05 -11.18 -2.02
C ARG A 176 13.43 -11.76 -1.80
N GLU A 177 13.60 -13.07 -2.00
CA GLU A 177 14.91 -13.73 -1.95
C GLU A 177 15.88 -13.15 -2.98
N ALA A 178 15.42 -12.89 -4.21
CA ALA A 178 16.24 -12.25 -5.24
C ALA A 178 16.66 -10.84 -4.84
N TRP A 179 15.79 -10.05 -4.23
CA TRP A 179 16.16 -8.73 -3.70
C TRP A 179 17.25 -8.81 -2.63
N VAL A 180 17.14 -9.76 -1.72
CA VAL A 180 18.17 -9.98 -0.68
C VAL A 180 19.50 -10.39 -1.31
N GLN A 181 19.48 -11.32 -2.25
CA GLN A 181 20.69 -11.80 -2.95
C GLN A 181 21.39 -10.69 -3.74
N ASP A 182 20.62 -9.85 -4.41
CA ASP A 182 21.14 -8.75 -5.23
C ASP A 182 21.45 -7.48 -4.41
N GLY A 183 21.18 -7.49 -3.09
CA GLY A 183 21.36 -6.32 -2.23
C GLY A 183 20.46 -5.14 -2.61
N VAL A 184 19.26 -5.42 -3.09
CA VAL A 184 18.28 -4.40 -3.53
C VAL A 184 17.72 -3.66 -2.32
N ASP A 185 17.71 -2.32 -2.39
CA ASP A 185 16.96 -1.47 -1.48
C ASP A 185 15.59 -1.15 -2.10
N PRO A 186 14.48 -1.72 -1.58
CA PRO A 186 13.14 -1.49 -2.13
C PRO A 186 12.66 -0.04 -2.02
N THR A 187 13.29 0.77 -1.18
CA THR A 187 12.95 2.18 -0.98
C THR A 187 13.67 3.13 -1.94
N ASP A 188 14.64 2.62 -2.72
CA ASP A 188 15.36 3.42 -3.70
C ASP A 188 14.51 3.58 -4.99
N PRO A 189 14.07 4.81 -5.31
CA PRO A 189 13.28 5.04 -6.52
C PRO A 189 14.07 4.88 -7.82
N ARG A 190 15.40 4.76 -7.75
CA ARG A 190 16.31 4.59 -8.90
C ARG A 190 16.89 3.18 -9.00
N ARG A 191 16.46 2.27 -8.11
CA ARG A 191 16.97 0.92 -8.13
C ARG A 191 16.75 0.23 -9.47
N ARG A 192 17.61 -0.70 -9.80
CA ARG A 192 17.43 -1.61 -10.93
C ARG A 192 16.51 -2.76 -10.53
N ALA A 193 15.93 -3.41 -11.54
CA ALA A 193 15.25 -4.69 -11.35
C ALA A 193 16.25 -5.71 -10.78
N ALA A 194 15.78 -6.56 -9.86
CA ALA A 194 16.54 -7.74 -9.48
C ALA A 194 16.70 -8.68 -10.70
N SER A 195 17.79 -9.41 -10.72
CA SER A 195 18.08 -10.41 -11.75
C SER A 195 17.93 -11.81 -11.14
N PRO A 196 16.69 -12.36 -11.07
CA PRO A 196 16.51 -13.67 -10.50
C PRO A 196 17.20 -14.72 -11.36
N SER A 197 17.94 -15.63 -10.75
CA SER A 197 18.65 -16.72 -11.40
C SER A 197 17.75 -17.97 -11.53
#